data_c1eab67575f8d5892a12c3d3b9448435
#
_entry.id   c1eab67575f8d5892a12c3d3b9448435
#
_cell.length_a   1.000
_cell.length_b   1.000
_cell.length_c   1.000
_cell.angle_alpha   90.00
_cell.angle_beta   90.00
_cell.angle_gamma   90.00
#
_symmetry.space_group_name_H-M   'P 1'
#
loop_
_entity.id
_entity.type
_entity.pdbx_description
1 polymer ?
#
loop_
_entity_poly.entity_id
_entity_poly.type
_entity_poly.pdbx_seq_one_letter_code
_entity_poly.pdbx_strand_id
1 'polypeptide(L)'
;MIRLANESDHETVFKLMADLGYPGLSQARFAETYERVLKHPAMRVIVAEDETGAIVGISSVTIRPQLRLTSDLVTIDELVVVDSARGRGVGRALLAHVKAIAVDAKAGRLELETNRARESYRREFYVKNGFAEANSAVMRIDYELT
;
A
#
# COMPACT_ATOMS: atom_id res chain seq x y z
N MET A 1 -0.94 8.44 -14.15
CA MET A 1 0.53 8.45 -13.92
C MET A 1 0.84 8.06 -12.49
N ILE A 2 1.89 7.29 -12.28
CA ILE A 2 2.30 6.88 -10.93
C ILE A 2 3.62 7.57 -10.58
N ARG A 3 3.68 8.14 -9.38
CA ARG A 3 4.86 8.81 -8.86
C ARG A 3 5.02 8.56 -7.36
N LEU A 4 6.19 8.89 -6.84
CA LEU A 4 6.38 8.93 -5.38
C LEU A 4 5.54 10.05 -4.78
N ALA A 5 4.97 9.79 -3.62
CA ALA A 5 4.29 10.80 -2.83
C ALA A 5 5.31 11.79 -2.25
N ASN A 6 4.86 12.99 -2.00
CA ASN A 6 5.66 14.04 -1.37
C ASN A 6 4.91 14.67 -0.19
N GLU A 7 5.54 15.63 0.48
CA GLU A 7 4.96 16.26 1.67
C GLU A 7 3.63 16.95 1.38
N SER A 8 3.47 17.53 0.18
CA SER A 8 2.24 18.24 -0.17
C SER A 8 1.05 17.32 -0.41
N ASP A 9 1.26 16.03 -0.55
CA ASP A 9 0.19 15.07 -0.80
C ASP A 9 -0.51 14.61 0.49
N HIS A 10 -0.01 14.98 1.65
CA HIS A 10 -0.39 14.37 2.92
C HIS A 10 -1.90 14.48 3.23
N GLU A 11 -2.51 15.62 2.98
CA GLU A 11 -3.95 15.80 3.24
C GLU A 11 -4.81 14.93 2.34
N THR A 12 -4.46 14.84 1.06
CA THR A 12 -5.17 14.01 0.09
C THR A 12 -5.01 12.54 0.41
N VAL A 13 -3.79 12.11 0.73
CA VAL A 13 -3.51 10.72 1.13
C VAL A 13 -4.26 10.35 2.41
N PHE A 14 -4.25 11.23 3.41
CA PHE A 14 -5.02 11.02 4.63
C PHE A 14 -6.50 10.82 4.32
N LYS A 15 -7.08 11.70 3.53
CA LYS A 15 -8.50 11.64 3.18
C LYS A 15 -8.87 10.35 2.46
N LEU A 16 -8.07 9.94 1.48
CA LEU A 16 -8.31 8.68 0.78
C LEU A 16 -8.27 7.49 1.74
N MET A 17 -7.28 7.45 2.60
CA MET A 17 -7.13 6.34 3.55
C MET A 17 -8.26 6.32 4.58
N ALA A 18 -8.62 7.47 5.13
CA ALA A 18 -9.70 7.57 6.11
C ALA A 18 -11.06 7.22 5.52
N ASP A 19 -11.35 7.70 4.31
CA ASP A 19 -12.66 7.52 3.67
C ASP A 19 -12.85 6.11 3.09
N LEU A 20 -11.78 5.48 2.60
CA LEU A 20 -11.89 4.29 1.78
C LEU A 20 -11.37 3.01 2.43
N GLY A 21 -10.49 3.11 3.40
CA GLY A 21 -9.86 1.92 3.94
C GLY A 21 -9.78 1.83 5.45
N TYR A 22 -9.56 2.95 6.11
CA TYR A 22 -9.17 2.97 7.53
C TYR A 22 -9.90 4.06 8.29
N PRO A 23 -11.19 3.85 8.62
CA PRO A 23 -11.96 4.84 9.36
C PRO A 23 -11.40 5.06 10.76
N GLY A 24 -11.55 6.26 11.28
CA GLY A 24 -11.12 6.61 12.63
C GLY A 24 -9.65 6.99 12.77
N LEU A 25 -8.94 7.22 11.66
CA LEU A 25 -7.56 7.71 11.73
C LEU A 25 -7.49 9.11 12.34
N SER A 26 -6.57 9.31 13.29
CA SER A 26 -6.25 10.62 13.82
C SER A 26 -5.45 11.42 12.79
N GLN A 27 -5.95 12.57 12.38
CA GLN A 27 -5.26 13.42 11.40
C GLN A 27 -3.88 13.87 11.89
N ALA A 28 -3.76 14.26 13.16
CA ALA A 28 -2.48 14.70 13.73
C ALA A 28 -1.45 13.57 13.78
N ARG A 29 -1.87 12.39 14.21
CA ARG A 29 -0.99 11.21 14.25
C ARG A 29 -0.62 10.74 12.85
N PHE A 30 -1.55 10.83 11.92
CA PHE A 30 -1.29 10.49 10.52
C PHE A 30 -0.21 11.40 9.93
N ALA A 31 -0.31 12.71 10.14
CA ALA A 31 0.67 13.67 9.62
C ALA A 31 2.09 13.36 10.12
N GLU A 32 2.24 13.08 11.41
CA GLU A 32 3.52 12.67 11.99
C GLU A 32 4.05 11.38 11.37
N THR A 33 3.20 10.38 11.29
CA THR A 33 3.59 9.07 10.75
C THR A 33 3.92 9.17 9.26
N TYR A 34 3.13 9.92 8.50
CA TYR A 34 3.37 10.15 7.07
C TYR A 34 4.74 10.77 6.82
N GLU A 35 5.10 11.79 7.58
CA GLU A 35 6.42 12.41 7.48
C GLU A 35 7.54 11.40 7.76
N ARG A 36 7.39 10.59 8.79
CA ARG A 36 8.37 9.54 9.14
C ARG A 36 8.50 8.51 8.03
N VAL A 37 7.38 8.09 7.43
CA VAL A 37 7.37 7.13 6.33
C VAL A 37 8.07 7.70 5.10
N LEU A 38 7.79 8.95 4.73
CA LEU A 38 8.44 9.58 3.57
C LEU A 38 9.95 9.66 3.73
N LYS A 39 10.43 9.85 4.94
CA LYS A 39 11.88 9.95 5.24
C LYS A 39 12.54 8.60 5.45
N HIS A 40 11.77 7.53 5.58
CA HIS A 40 12.31 6.22 5.91
C HIS A 40 12.95 5.56 4.68
N PRO A 41 14.23 5.16 4.76
CA PRO A 41 14.95 4.63 3.59
C PRO A 41 14.38 3.29 3.07
N ALA A 42 13.70 2.54 3.92
CA ALA A 42 13.14 1.22 3.56
C ALA A 42 11.67 1.29 3.16
N MET A 43 11.06 2.47 3.11
CA MET A 43 9.64 2.62 2.80
C MET A 43 9.43 3.48 1.56
N ARG A 44 8.34 3.21 0.84
CA ARG A 44 7.93 3.99 -0.33
C ARG A 44 6.44 4.20 -0.27
N VAL A 45 6.01 5.42 -0.57
CA VAL A 45 4.60 5.73 -0.81
C VAL A 45 4.49 6.17 -2.26
N ILE A 46 3.63 5.52 -3.02
CA ILE A 46 3.36 5.86 -4.41
C ILE A 46 1.90 6.29 -4.55
N VAL A 47 1.66 7.23 -5.42
CA VAL A 47 0.33 7.74 -5.74
C VAL A 47 0.07 7.60 -7.22
N ALA A 48 -1.18 7.35 -7.57
CA ALA A 48 -1.66 7.33 -8.94
C ALA A 48 -2.49 8.58 -9.19
N GLU A 49 -2.14 9.33 -10.22
CA GLU A 49 -2.86 10.51 -10.63
C GLU A 49 -3.69 10.23 -11.88
N ASP A 50 -4.88 10.82 -11.94
CA ASP A 50 -5.68 10.82 -13.15
C ASP A 50 -5.21 11.89 -14.14
N GLU A 51 -5.95 12.07 -15.22
CA GLU A 51 -5.62 13.03 -16.29
C GLU A 51 -5.63 14.49 -15.82
N THR A 52 -6.33 14.78 -14.72
CA THR A 52 -6.40 16.13 -14.15
C THR A 52 -5.29 16.39 -13.13
N GLY A 53 -4.49 15.38 -12.79
CA GLY A 53 -3.49 15.45 -11.73
C GLY A 53 -4.04 15.15 -10.34
N ALA A 54 -5.31 14.75 -10.24
CA ALA A 54 -5.89 14.37 -8.96
C ALA A 54 -5.41 12.97 -8.54
N ILE A 55 -5.07 12.80 -7.28
CA ILE A 55 -4.68 11.51 -6.74
C ILE A 55 -5.92 10.63 -6.60
N VAL A 56 -5.91 9.49 -7.30
CA VAL A 56 -7.03 8.53 -7.32
C VAL A 56 -6.66 7.19 -6.71
N GLY A 57 -5.42 6.99 -6.33
CA GLY A 57 -4.99 5.76 -5.68
C GLY A 57 -3.65 5.95 -4.99
N ILE A 58 -3.41 5.12 -3.99
CA ILE A 58 -2.14 5.09 -3.25
C ILE A 58 -1.75 3.66 -2.95
N SER A 59 -0.45 3.44 -2.81
CA SER A 59 0.09 2.24 -2.18
C SER A 59 1.32 2.60 -1.38
N SER A 60 1.52 1.92 -0.27
CA SER A 60 2.76 2.01 0.50
C SER A 60 3.40 0.64 0.60
N VAL A 61 4.72 0.63 0.60
CA VAL A 61 5.50 -0.60 0.69
C VAL A 61 6.66 -0.43 1.66
N THR A 62 7.05 -1.55 2.28
CA THR A 62 8.26 -1.64 3.11
C THR A 62 9.19 -2.67 2.48
N ILE A 63 10.47 -2.33 2.42
CA ILE A 63 11.54 -3.19 1.90
C ILE A 63 12.45 -3.52 3.07
N ARG A 64 12.56 -4.80 3.45
CA ARG A 64 13.39 -5.17 4.59
C ARG A 64 14.08 -6.52 4.39
N PRO A 65 15.29 -6.70 4.94
CA PRO A 65 15.93 -8.02 4.96
C PRO A 65 15.12 -9.00 5.80
N GLN A 66 15.01 -10.24 5.34
CA GLN A 66 14.33 -11.31 6.04
C GLN A 66 15.25 -12.52 6.14
N LEU A 67 15.63 -12.90 7.35
CA LEU A 67 16.63 -13.94 7.59
C LEU A 67 16.25 -15.26 6.89
N ARG A 68 15.02 -15.74 7.08
CA ARG A 68 14.58 -17.02 6.53
C ARG A 68 14.49 -17.04 5.01
N LEU A 69 14.38 -15.88 4.37
CA LEU A 69 14.37 -15.77 2.91
C LEU A 69 15.77 -15.60 2.31
N THR A 70 16.74 -15.23 3.15
CA THR A 70 18.10 -14.86 2.72
C THR A 70 18.09 -13.77 1.64
N SER A 71 17.09 -12.91 1.68
CA SER A 71 16.88 -11.82 0.73
C SER A 71 16.00 -10.74 1.37
N ASP A 72 15.76 -9.67 0.64
CA ASP A 72 14.75 -8.71 1.02
C ASP A 72 13.34 -9.24 0.80
N LEU A 73 12.43 -8.81 1.65
CA LEU A 73 11.00 -8.99 1.54
C LEU A 73 10.39 -7.62 1.28
N VAL A 74 9.56 -7.50 0.27
CA VAL A 74 8.73 -6.32 0.04
C VAL A 74 7.32 -6.63 0.51
N THR A 75 6.79 -5.79 1.41
CA THR A 75 5.40 -5.89 1.86
C THR A 75 4.60 -4.70 1.33
N ILE A 76 3.41 -4.98 0.81
CA ILE A 76 2.43 -3.93 0.53
C ILE A 76 1.67 -3.68 1.83
N ASP A 77 1.86 -2.49 2.40
CA ASP A 77 1.25 -2.14 3.69
C ASP A 77 -0.16 -1.57 3.50
N GLU A 78 -0.35 -0.75 2.47
CA GLU A 78 -1.66 -0.20 2.09
C GLU A 78 -1.79 -0.16 0.57
N LEU A 79 -3.02 -0.34 0.09
CA LEU A 79 -3.39 -0.12 -1.31
C LEU A 79 -4.85 0.32 -1.34
N VAL A 80 -5.08 1.55 -1.77
CA VAL A 80 -6.42 2.16 -1.78
C VAL A 80 -6.63 2.87 -3.11
N VAL A 81 -7.80 2.66 -3.72
CA VAL A 81 -8.21 3.31 -4.96
C VAL A 81 -9.60 3.92 -4.77
N VAL A 82 -9.79 5.17 -5.22
CA VAL A 82 -11.10 5.82 -5.14
C VAL A 82 -12.15 5.05 -5.95
N ASP A 83 -13.38 5.04 -5.46
CA ASP A 83 -14.46 4.27 -6.09
C ASP A 83 -14.69 4.65 -7.56
N SER A 84 -14.64 5.94 -7.87
CA SER A 84 -14.83 6.44 -9.24
C SER A 84 -13.74 6.01 -10.22
N ALA A 85 -12.59 5.61 -9.73
CA ALA A 85 -11.46 5.13 -10.55
C ALA A 85 -11.35 3.60 -10.57
N ARG A 86 -12.21 2.89 -9.83
CA ARG A 86 -12.23 1.41 -9.84
C ARG A 86 -12.68 0.91 -11.21
N GLY A 87 -12.14 -0.25 -11.60
CA GLY A 87 -12.40 -0.83 -12.90
C GLY A 87 -11.67 -0.16 -14.06
N ARG A 88 -10.84 0.84 -13.80
CA ARG A 88 -10.03 1.55 -14.80
C ARG A 88 -8.56 1.17 -14.80
N GLY A 89 -8.20 0.14 -14.04
CA GLY A 89 -6.83 -0.36 -14.00
C GLY A 89 -5.87 0.37 -13.07
N VAL A 90 -6.35 1.28 -12.23
CA VAL A 90 -5.50 2.04 -11.29
C VAL A 90 -4.82 1.12 -10.30
N GLY A 91 -5.57 0.23 -9.66
CA GLY A 91 -5.02 -0.75 -8.71
C GLY A 91 -4.01 -1.67 -9.36
N ARG A 92 -4.30 -2.13 -10.57
CA ARG A 92 -3.39 -2.97 -11.35
C ARG A 92 -2.10 -2.22 -11.69
N ALA A 93 -2.19 -0.95 -12.06
CA ALA A 93 -1.02 -0.12 -12.36
C ALA A 93 -0.16 0.11 -11.11
N LEU A 94 -0.79 0.35 -9.96
CA LEU A 94 -0.09 0.45 -8.68
C LEU A 94 0.64 -0.87 -8.36
N LEU A 95 -0.03 -2.01 -8.52
CA LEU A 95 0.60 -3.32 -8.29
C LEU A 95 1.77 -3.56 -9.26
N ALA A 96 1.63 -3.18 -10.52
CA ALA A 96 2.73 -3.30 -11.48
C ALA A 96 3.95 -2.50 -11.05
N HIS A 97 3.73 -1.29 -10.52
CA HIS A 97 4.80 -0.45 -10.01
C HIS A 97 5.47 -1.07 -8.77
N VAL A 98 4.67 -1.61 -7.85
CA VAL A 98 5.19 -2.30 -6.66
C VAL A 98 6.00 -3.54 -7.04
N LYS A 99 5.54 -4.30 -8.03
CA LYS A 99 6.29 -5.45 -8.56
C LYS A 99 7.64 -5.03 -9.12
N ALA A 100 7.69 -3.89 -9.80
CA ALA A 100 8.96 -3.33 -10.28
C ALA A 100 9.89 -2.95 -9.12
N ILE A 101 9.36 -2.35 -8.06
CA ILE A 101 10.13 -2.06 -6.84
C ILE A 101 10.74 -3.34 -6.27
N ALA A 102 9.98 -4.42 -6.19
CA ALA A 102 10.46 -5.70 -5.68
C ALA A 102 11.57 -6.30 -6.55
N VAL A 103 11.44 -6.20 -7.87
CA VAL A 103 12.46 -6.66 -8.81
C VAL A 103 13.75 -5.84 -8.66
N ASP A 104 13.62 -4.52 -8.59
CA ASP A 104 14.78 -3.61 -8.44
C ASP A 104 15.51 -3.83 -7.11
N ALA A 105 14.77 -4.14 -6.06
CA ALA A 105 15.34 -4.49 -4.75
C ALA A 105 15.93 -5.90 -4.71
N LYS A 106 15.75 -6.70 -5.75
CA LYS A 106 16.15 -8.12 -5.77
C LYS A 106 15.52 -8.90 -4.62
N ALA A 107 14.28 -8.57 -4.29
CA ALA A 107 13.54 -9.21 -3.23
C ALA A 107 13.18 -10.66 -3.59
N GLY A 108 13.32 -11.56 -2.64
CA GLY A 108 12.92 -12.95 -2.80
C GLY A 108 11.41 -13.16 -2.69
N ARG A 109 10.70 -12.17 -2.17
CA ARG A 109 9.24 -12.25 -1.98
C ARG A 109 8.60 -10.87 -1.95
N LEU A 110 7.40 -10.80 -2.51
CA LEU A 110 6.46 -9.69 -2.37
C LEU A 110 5.20 -10.26 -1.74
N GLU A 111 4.74 -9.70 -0.63
CA GLU A 111 3.54 -10.16 0.04
C GLU A 111 2.69 -9.02 0.57
N LEU A 112 1.45 -9.34 0.90
CA LEU A 112 0.51 -8.42 1.53
C LEU A 112 -0.42 -9.18 2.45
N GLU A 113 -0.99 -8.46 3.39
CA GLU A 113 -2.10 -8.92 4.20
C GLU A 113 -3.37 -8.26 3.70
N THR A 114 -4.45 -9.01 3.55
CA THR A 114 -5.74 -8.45 3.16
C THR A 114 -6.84 -9.04 4.02
N ASN A 115 -7.82 -8.21 4.37
CA ASN A 115 -9.00 -8.66 5.09
C ASN A 115 -9.92 -9.41 4.11
N ARG A 116 -10.30 -10.65 4.44
CA ARG A 116 -11.17 -11.47 3.58
C ARG A 116 -12.56 -10.87 3.38
N ALA A 117 -12.99 -9.94 4.22
CA ALA A 117 -14.25 -9.24 4.06
C ALA A 117 -14.20 -8.11 3.02
N ARG A 118 -13.02 -7.69 2.59
CA ARG A 118 -12.89 -6.63 1.58
C ARG A 118 -13.34 -7.13 0.22
N GLU A 119 -13.93 -6.23 -0.56
CA GLU A 119 -14.36 -6.50 -1.93
C GLU A 119 -13.20 -6.95 -2.82
N SER A 120 -12.02 -6.34 -2.66
CA SER A 120 -10.82 -6.71 -3.42
C SER A 120 -10.44 -8.19 -3.24
N TYR A 121 -10.61 -8.72 -2.01
CA TYR A 121 -10.38 -10.14 -1.76
C TYR A 121 -11.49 -10.99 -2.41
N ARG A 122 -12.75 -10.62 -2.22
CA ARG A 122 -13.90 -11.38 -2.75
C ARG A 122 -13.89 -11.49 -4.26
N ARG A 123 -13.50 -10.44 -4.97
CA ARG A 123 -13.39 -10.44 -6.44
C ARG A 123 -12.05 -10.97 -6.95
N GLU A 124 -11.23 -11.51 -6.05
CA GLU A 124 -9.95 -12.13 -6.37
C GLU A 124 -8.95 -11.19 -7.06
N PHE A 125 -8.98 -9.90 -6.70
CA PHE A 125 -8.14 -8.88 -7.33
C PHE A 125 -6.65 -9.25 -7.28
N TYR A 126 -6.17 -9.69 -6.12
CA TYR A 126 -4.75 -10.03 -5.97
C TYR A 126 -4.40 -11.32 -6.70
N VAL A 127 -5.27 -12.34 -6.64
CA VAL A 127 -5.06 -13.59 -7.36
C VAL A 127 -5.01 -13.36 -8.87
N LYS A 128 -5.90 -12.54 -9.40
CA LYS A 128 -5.91 -12.15 -10.83
C LYS A 128 -4.65 -11.37 -11.25
N ASN A 129 -3.95 -10.78 -10.28
CA ASN A 129 -2.72 -10.04 -10.52
C ASN A 129 -1.46 -10.83 -10.12
N GLY A 130 -1.55 -12.15 -10.00
CA GLY A 130 -0.40 -13.03 -9.85
C GLY A 130 -0.04 -13.43 -8.43
N PHE A 131 -0.82 -13.00 -7.43
CA PHE A 131 -0.61 -13.42 -6.05
C PHE A 131 -1.29 -14.76 -5.78
N ALA A 132 -0.72 -15.53 -4.88
CA ALA A 132 -1.33 -16.75 -4.37
C ALA A 132 -1.54 -16.59 -2.86
N GLU A 133 -2.69 -17.05 -2.35
CA GLU A 133 -2.94 -17.03 -0.92
C GLU A 133 -2.01 -18.01 -0.21
N ALA A 134 -1.25 -17.51 0.78
CA ALA A 134 -0.32 -18.34 1.55
C ALA A 134 -1.06 -19.09 2.66
N ASN A 135 -0.55 -20.26 3.03
CA ASN A 135 -1.04 -20.99 4.19
C ASN A 135 -0.38 -20.44 5.46
N SER A 136 -0.79 -19.24 5.84
CA SER A 136 -0.24 -18.50 6.98
C SER A 136 -1.36 -17.78 7.71
N ALA A 137 -1.15 -17.52 8.98
CA ALA A 137 -2.07 -16.73 9.78
C ALA A 137 -1.36 -15.49 10.31
N VAL A 138 -2.08 -14.40 10.41
CA VAL A 138 -1.62 -13.18 11.10
C VAL A 138 -2.02 -13.30 12.56
N MET A 139 -1.05 -13.14 13.46
CA MET A 139 -1.27 -13.08 14.90
C MET A 139 -1.00 -11.66 15.35
N ARG A 140 -1.94 -11.04 16.06
CA ARG A 140 -1.89 -9.60 16.35
C ARG A 140 -2.21 -9.32 17.82
N ILE A 141 -1.51 -8.35 18.38
CA ILE A 141 -1.88 -7.69 19.64
C ILE A 141 -1.88 -6.19 19.33
N ASP A 142 -3.01 -5.54 19.55
CA ASP A 142 -3.10 -4.08 19.42
C ASP A 142 -2.80 -3.42 20.75
N TYR A 143 -2.09 -2.31 20.73
CA TYR A 143 -1.79 -1.51 21.90
C TYR A 143 -2.46 -0.15 21.77
N GLU A 144 -2.88 0.42 22.91
CA GLU A 144 -3.41 1.77 22.94
C GLU A 144 -2.30 2.78 22.64
N LEU A 145 -2.61 3.77 21.81
CA LEU A 145 -1.69 4.86 21.52
C LEU A 145 -1.77 5.93 22.61
N THR A 146 -0.62 6.36 23.12
CA THR A 146 -0.51 7.39 24.14
C THR A 146 -0.26 8.77 23.55
#